data_981064b21877651f0a52665359048989
#
_entry.id   981064b21877651f0a52665359048989
#
_cell.length_a   1.000
_cell.length_b   1.000
_cell.length_c   1.000
_cell.angle_alpha   90.00
_cell.angle_beta   90.00
_cell.angle_gamma   90.00
#
_symmetry.space_group_name_H-M   'P 1'
#
loop_
_entity.id
_entity.type
_entity.pdbx_description
1 polymer ?
#
loop_
_entity_poly.entity_id
_entity_poly.type
_entity_poly.pdbx_seq_one_letter_code
_entity_poly.pdbx_strand_id
1 'polypeptide(L)'
;MGQQEAQQVNAQLPMVQDAQIQNYVNALGNRIAHLTSRADLNWQYQVVNSDVVNAFALPGGFIYVNRGVLERASNMSELAGVLGHETEHVVRRHSVKQLEQAQGANVGVGILCALTGVCQSGVAQAAINIGGTAVFAKFSRTDEIQADEGGFNNVMRAGISPRGMYTFFQKLLAEEQSSGGGGSAAAWFSDHPGTQDRIADIQRMLNQVPASQLNSLQVNDAGWATMKARLARLGPAPRAPAQ
;
A
#
# COMPACT_ATOMS: atom_id res chain seq x y z
N MET A 1 -11.47 1.34 17.25
CA MET A 1 -10.15 0.73 17.05
C MET A 1 -9.42 1.50 15.94
N GLY A 2 -9.67 1.33 14.68
CA GLY A 2 -8.91 1.96 13.60
C GLY A 2 -8.82 3.49 13.63
N GLN A 3 -9.83 4.21 14.10
CA GLN A 3 -9.77 5.67 14.22
C GLN A 3 -8.76 6.14 15.29
N GLN A 4 -8.64 5.44 16.41
CA GLN A 4 -7.66 5.76 17.45
C GLN A 4 -6.23 5.45 16.97
N GLU A 5 -6.07 4.33 16.26
CA GLU A 5 -4.80 3.96 15.65
C GLU A 5 -4.39 4.98 14.59
N ALA A 6 -5.32 5.42 13.74
CA ALA A 6 -5.06 6.45 12.74
C ALA A 6 -4.65 7.79 13.36
N GLN A 7 -5.26 8.21 14.47
CA GLN A 7 -4.84 9.41 15.20
C GLN A 7 -3.41 9.28 15.72
N GLN A 8 -3.03 8.12 16.24
CA GLN A 8 -1.67 7.87 16.71
C GLN A 8 -0.66 7.88 15.56
N VAL A 9 -0.98 7.21 14.44
CA VAL A 9 -0.14 7.23 13.23
C VAL A 9 0.08 8.66 12.74
N ASN A 10 -0.99 9.46 12.66
CA ASN A 10 -0.92 10.85 12.21
C ASN A 10 -0.09 11.74 13.15
N ALA A 11 -0.04 11.42 14.44
CA ALA A 11 0.76 12.15 15.42
C ALA A 11 2.25 11.76 15.41
N GLN A 12 2.58 10.53 14.98
CA GLN A 12 3.93 9.99 15.09
C GLN A 12 4.68 9.97 13.75
N LEU A 13 3.97 9.79 12.62
CA LEU A 13 4.61 9.76 11.32
C LEU A 13 4.69 11.15 10.68
N PRO A 14 5.79 11.48 9.99
CA PRO A 14 5.91 12.72 9.25
C PRO A 14 4.98 12.66 8.04
N MET A 15 3.89 13.40 8.07
CA MET A 15 2.95 13.46 6.94
C MET A 15 3.41 14.48 5.89
N VAL A 16 3.14 14.22 4.60
CA VAL A 16 3.32 15.21 3.56
C VAL A 16 2.33 16.35 3.80
N GLN A 17 2.85 17.59 3.93
CA GLN A 17 2.03 18.77 4.25
C GLN A 17 1.43 19.45 3.01
N ASP A 18 1.73 18.98 1.79
CA ASP A 18 1.17 19.51 0.57
C ASP A 18 -0.27 19.01 0.35
N ALA A 19 -1.24 19.90 0.54
CA ALA A 19 -2.66 19.57 0.45
C ALA A 19 -3.07 19.06 -0.96
N GLN A 20 -2.40 19.49 -2.03
CA GLN A 20 -2.75 19.03 -3.38
C GLN A 20 -2.28 17.59 -3.61
N ILE A 21 -1.13 17.21 -3.07
CA ILE A 21 -0.66 15.81 -3.10
C ILE A 21 -1.61 14.94 -2.28
N GLN A 22 -1.93 15.35 -1.05
CA GLN A 22 -2.84 14.61 -0.17
C GLN A 22 -4.23 14.42 -0.81
N ASN A 23 -4.80 15.52 -1.32
CA ASN A 23 -6.12 15.47 -1.95
C ASN A 23 -6.15 14.60 -3.20
N TYR A 24 -5.08 14.63 -4.01
CA TYR A 24 -4.97 13.78 -5.20
C TYR A 24 -4.99 12.29 -4.83
N VAL A 25 -4.13 11.90 -3.89
CA VAL A 25 -4.04 10.49 -3.45
C VAL A 25 -5.34 10.04 -2.79
N ASN A 26 -5.92 10.88 -1.94
CA ASN A 26 -7.20 10.57 -1.29
C ASN A 26 -8.35 10.46 -2.31
N ALA A 27 -8.43 11.33 -3.30
CA ALA A 27 -9.45 11.27 -4.35
C ALA A 27 -9.29 10.01 -5.22
N LEU A 28 -8.05 9.66 -5.60
CA LEU A 28 -7.77 8.46 -6.39
C LEU A 28 -8.14 7.18 -5.62
N GLY A 29 -7.77 7.09 -4.34
CA GLY A 29 -8.11 5.96 -3.49
C GLY A 29 -9.62 5.83 -3.29
N ASN A 30 -10.31 6.93 -3.01
CA ASN A 30 -11.77 6.95 -2.84
C ASN A 30 -12.50 6.53 -4.14
N ARG A 31 -12.02 6.93 -5.32
CA ARG A 31 -12.55 6.48 -6.60
C ARG A 31 -12.57 4.95 -6.73
N ILE A 32 -11.57 4.28 -6.16
CA ILE A 32 -11.46 2.81 -6.15
C ILE A 32 -12.32 2.22 -5.04
N ALA A 33 -12.20 2.73 -3.82
CA ALA A 33 -12.81 2.18 -2.62
C ALA A 33 -14.34 2.19 -2.64
N HIS A 34 -14.96 3.23 -3.20
CA HIS A 34 -16.42 3.31 -3.33
C HIS A 34 -17.03 2.29 -4.31
N LEU A 35 -16.21 1.55 -5.05
CA LEU A 35 -16.64 0.45 -5.91
C LEU A 35 -16.51 -0.93 -5.25
N THR A 36 -16.00 -0.97 -4.01
CA THR A 36 -15.85 -2.22 -3.25
C THR A 36 -17.12 -2.58 -2.49
N SER A 37 -17.14 -3.78 -1.90
CA SER A 37 -18.22 -4.20 -1.00
C SER A 37 -18.25 -3.45 0.33
N ARG A 38 -17.26 -2.61 0.60
CA ARG A 38 -17.15 -1.78 1.80
C ARG A 38 -17.17 -0.28 1.45
N ALA A 39 -17.99 0.10 0.49
CA ALA A 39 -18.25 1.51 0.14
C ALA A 39 -18.83 2.34 1.29
N ASP A 40 -19.37 1.67 2.32
CA ASP A 40 -19.91 2.25 3.56
C ASP A 40 -18.84 2.87 4.48
N LEU A 41 -17.57 2.50 4.33
CA LEU A 41 -16.50 3.02 5.17
C LEU A 41 -16.14 4.47 4.81
N ASN A 42 -15.72 5.22 5.84
CA ASN A 42 -15.12 6.54 5.63
C ASN A 42 -13.64 6.39 5.22
N TRP A 43 -13.43 6.15 3.95
CA TRP A 43 -12.10 5.91 3.40
C TRP A 43 -11.21 7.15 3.44
N GLN A 44 -10.01 7.00 3.97
CA GLN A 44 -9.02 8.05 4.08
C GLN A 44 -7.65 7.54 3.60
N TYR A 45 -7.13 8.17 2.57
CA TYR A 45 -5.81 7.87 2.01
C TYR A 45 -4.86 9.01 2.33
N GLN A 46 -3.76 8.71 3.00
CA GLN A 46 -2.80 9.70 3.47
C GLN A 46 -1.40 9.39 2.98
N VAL A 47 -0.59 10.42 2.76
CA VAL A 47 0.78 10.28 2.29
C VAL A 47 1.75 10.56 3.43
N VAL A 48 2.55 9.54 3.77
CA VAL A 48 3.66 9.66 4.73
C VAL A 48 4.90 10.19 4.01
N ASN A 49 5.57 11.17 4.59
CA ASN A 49 6.79 11.74 4.04
C ASN A 49 8.02 10.86 4.38
N SER A 50 8.09 9.71 3.72
CA SER A 50 9.17 8.71 3.85
C SER A 50 9.61 8.26 2.46
N ASP A 51 10.91 8.11 2.23
CA ASP A 51 11.51 7.61 0.98
C ASP A 51 11.44 6.08 0.85
N VAL A 52 11.09 5.39 1.93
CA VAL A 52 10.86 3.94 1.93
C VAL A 52 9.67 3.61 1.04
N VAL A 53 9.82 2.63 0.15
CA VAL A 53 8.70 2.14 -0.67
C VAL A 53 7.84 1.24 0.20
N ASN A 54 6.73 1.76 0.67
CA ASN A 54 5.76 1.00 1.43
C ASN A 54 4.38 1.66 1.42
N ALA A 55 3.36 0.87 1.66
CA ALA A 55 2.00 1.31 1.96
C ALA A 55 1.41 0.35 3.00
N PHE A 56 0.43 0.81 3.76
CA PHE A 56 -0.23 -0.03 4.76
C PHE A 56 -1.64 0.44 5.07
N ALA A 57 -2.46 -0.48 5.52
CA ALA A 57 -3.86 -0.26 5.81
C ALA A 57 -4.18 -0.56 7.28
N LEU A 58 -4.92 0.37 7.92
CA LEU A 58 -5.52 0.15 9.22
C LEU A 58 -7.00 -0.25 9.09
N PRO A 59 -7.54 -0.99 10.06
CA PRO A 59 -8.97 -1.29 10.09
C PRO A 59 -9.82 -0.02 10.03
N GLY A 60 -10.92 -0.07 9.27
CA GLY A 60 -11.87 1.05 9.19
C GLY A 60 -11.69 2.01 8.02
N GLY A 61 -10.79 1.71 7.08
CA GLY A 61 -10.65 2.47 5.83
C GLY A 61 -9.53 3.51 5.83
N PHE A 62 -8.58 3.40 6.75
CA PHE A 62 -7.41 4.28 6.80
C PHE A 62 -6.24 3.62 6.06
N ILE A 63 -5.77 4.26 4.98
CA ILE A 63 -4.68 3.77 4.15
C ILE A 63 -3.57 4.83 4.11
N TYR A 64 -2.36 4.38 4.35
CA TYR A 64 -1.16 5.19 4.33
C TYR A 64 -0.25 4.73 3.20
N VAL A 65 0.21 5.66 2.39
CA VAL A 65 1.17 5.38 1.32
C VAL A 65 2.40 6.27 1.51
N ASN A 66 3.56 5.67 1.52
CA ASN A 66 4.80 6.42 1.65
C ASN A 66 5.09 7.20 0.36
N ARG A 67 5.68 8.37 0.51
CA ARG A 67 6.18 9.20 -0.59
C ARG A 67 7.04 8.41 -1.57
N GLY A 68 7.85 7.46 -1.08
CA GLY A 68 8.67 6.58 -1.90
C GLY A 68 7.89 5.80 -2.97
N VAL A 69 6.64 5.42 -2.72
CA VAL A 69 5.74 4.81 -3.71
C VAL A 69 5.39 5.82 -4.80
N LEU A 70 4.98 7.04 -4.40
CA LEU A 70 4.59 8.10 -5.33
C LEU A 70 5.76 8.51 -6.23
N GLU A 71 6.98 8.55 -5.69
CA GLU A 71 8.19 8.91 -6.44
C GLU A 71 8.51 7.89 -7.52
N ARG A 72 8.33 6.60 -7.23
CA ARG A 72 8.61 5.49 -8.16
C ARG A 72 7.50 5.26 -9.18
N ALA A 73 6.28 5.60 -8.85
CA ALA A 73 5.18 5.48 -9.78
C ALA A 73 5.41 6.38 -11.00
N SER A 74 5.44 5.78 -12.20
CA SER A 74 5.64 6.47 -13.48
C SER A 74 4.36 7.09 -14.02
N ASN A 75 3.21 6.57 -13.59
CA ASN A 75 1.89 7.01 -14.02
C ASN A 75 0.85 6.76 -12.92
N MET A 76 -0.34 7.37 -13.08
CA MET A 76 -1.45 7.23 -12.13
C MET A 76 -1.85 5.77 -11.94
N SER A 77 -1.85 4.95 -12.99
CA SER A 77 -2.32 3.58 -12.90
C SER A 77 -1.42 2.69 -12.03
N GLU A 78 -0.12 3.00 -11.94
CA GLU A 78 0.80 2.32 -11.02
C GLU A 78 0.44 2.63 -9.56
N LEU A 79 0.22 3.90 -9.23
CA LEU A 79 -0.25 4.29 -7.89
C LEU A 79 -1.62 3.69 -7.58
N ALA A 80 -2.54 3.71 -8.53
CA ALA A 80 -3.86 3.11 -8.38
C ALA A 80 -3.79 1.61 -8.09
N GLY A 81 -2.83 0.89 -8.69
CA GLY A 81 -2.58 -0.52 -8.40
C GLY A 81 -2.23 -0.77 -6.95
N VAL A 82 -1.32 0.04 -6.38
CA VAL A 82 -0.95 -0.03 -4.95
C VAL A 82 -2.15 0.31 -4.06
N LEU A 83 -2.85 1.42 -4.33
CA LEU A 83 -4.00 1.82 -3.53
C LEU A 83 -5.14 0.79 -3.59
N GLY A 84 -5.36 0.16 -4.75
CA GLY A 84 -6.35 -0.91 -4.91
C GLY A 84 -6.01 -2.16 -4.09
N HIS A 85 -4.74 -2.55 -4.08
CA HIS A 85 -4.22 -3.64 -3.27
C HIS A 85 -4.45 -3.38 -1.76
N GLU A 86 -4.04 -2.21 -1.26
CA GLU A 86 -4.25 -1.83 0.14
C GLU A 86 -5.73 -1.76 0.51
N THR A 87 -6.56 -1.25 -0.40
CA THR A 87 -8.02 -1.21 -0.20
C THR A 87 -8.58 -2.61 0.03
N GLU A 88 -8.12 -3.62 -0.72
CA GLU A 88 -8.59 -5.00 -0.56
C GLU A 88 -8.16 -5.63 0.77
N HIS A 89 -7.00 -5.28 1.32
CA HIS A 89 -6.64 -5.72 2.67
C HIS A 89 -7.68 -5.27 3.71
N VAL A 90 -8.21 -4.06 3.60
CA VAL A 90 -9.29 -3.56 4.47
C VAL A 90 -10.62 -4.24 4.16
N VAL A 91 -11.00 -4.34 2.88
CA VAL A 91 -12.26 -4.95 2.44
C VAL A 91 -12.36 -6.39 2.95
N ARG A 92 -11.30 -7.15 2.83
CA ARG A 92 -11.22 -8.55 3.26
C ARG A 92 -10.87 -8.72 4.75
N ARG A 93 -10.61 -7.62 5.46
CA ARG A 93 -10.31 -7.59 6.89
C ARG A 93 -9.07 -8.41 7.25
N HIS A 94 -8.04 -8.43 6.40
CA HIS A 94 -6.86 -9.27 6.60
C HIS A 94 -6.18 -8.95 7.93
N SER A 95 -5.92 -7.67 8.24
CA SER A 95 -5.32 -7.24 9.52
C SER A 95 -6.17 -7.64 10.73
N VAL A 96 -7.51 -7.56 10.61
CA VAL A 96 -8.42 -7.94 11.70
C VAL A 96 -8.38 -9.44 11.95
N LYS A 97 -8.39 -10.26 10.89
CA LYS A 97 -8.28 -11.72 11.01
C LYS A 97 -6.96 -12.14 11.68
N GLN A 98 -5.87 -11.48 11.34
CA GLN A 98 -4.57 -11.74 11.99
C GLN A 98 -4.59 -11.40 13.48
N LEU A 99 -5.20 -10.27 13.86
CA LEU A 99 -5.38 -9.89 15.26
C LEU A 99 -6.24 -10.90 16.01
N GLU A 100 -7.35 -11.35 15.42
CA GLU A 100 -8.23 -12.37 15.99
C GLU A 100 -7.48 -13.70 16.20
N GLN A 101 -6.67 -14.13 15.24
CA GLN A 101 -5.83 -15.32 15.34
C GLN A 101 -4.75 -15.18 16.42
N ALA A 102 -4.11 -14.04 16.51
CA ALA A 102 -3.10 -13.77 17.53
C ALA A 102 -3.70 -13.75 18.95
N GLN A 103 -4.88 -13.19 19.14
CA GLN A 103 -5.59 -13.19 20.42
C GLN A 103 -6.03 -14.61 20.84
N GLY A 104 -6.50 -15.41 19.89
CA GLY A 104 -6.90 -16.81 20.13
C GLY A 104 -5.72 -17.72 20.51
N ALA A 105 -4.50 -17.36 20.12
CA ALA A 105 -3.28 -18.11 20.42
C ALA A 105 -2.60 -17.69 21.74
N ASN A 106 -3.14 -16.76 22.52
CA ASN A 106 -2.50 -16.15 23.71
C ASN A 106 -1.08 -15.61 23.44
N VAL A 107 -0.84 -15.18 22.19
CA VAL A 107 0.47 -14.68 21.76
C VAL A 107 0.51 -13.18 22.02
N GLY A 108 1.30 -12.74 22.96
CA GLY A 108 1.53 -11.30 23.21
C GLY A 108 2.20 -10.63 22.01
N VAL A 109 1.96 -9.33 21.84
CA VAL A 109 2.45 -8.50 20.71
C VAL A 109 3.96 -8.65 20.48
N GLY A 110 4.75 -8.76 21.54
CA GLY A 110 6.21 -8.97 21.44
C GLY A 110 6.60 -10.28 20.75
N ILE A 111 5.80 -11.32 20.88
CA ILE A 111 6.03 -12.62 20.21
C ILE A 111 5.62 -12.55 18.74
N LEU A 112 4.56 -11.84 18.43
CA LEU A 112 4.14 -11.62 17.04
C LEU A 112 5.22 -10.87 16.25
N CYS A 113 5.81 -9.83 16.83
CA CYS A 113 6.96 -9.12 16.28
C CYS A 113 8.16 -10.03 16.03
N ALA A 114 8.48 -10.90 17.00
CA ALA A 114 9.61 -11.81 16.89
C ALA A 114 9.39 -12.91 15.83
N LEU A 115 8.15 -13.36 15.65
CA LEU A 115 7.82 -14.40 14.67
C LEU A 115 7.72 -13.88 13.23
N THR A 116 7.36 -12.61 13.05
CA THR A 116 7.12 -12.04 11.72
C THR A 116 8.29 -11.24 11.17
N GLY A 117 9.29 -10.90 12.01
CA GLY A 117 10.44 -10.06 11.62
C GLY A 117 10.08 -8.60 11.27
N VAL A 118 8.82 -8.24 11.37
CA VAL A 118 8.26 -6.93 10.94
C VAL A 118 8.80 -5.78 11.80
N CYS A 119 9.23 -6.06 13.02
CA CYS A 119 9.66 -5.04 13.97
C CYS A 119 11.08 -4.48 13.73
N GLN A 120 11.75 -4.89 12.68
CA GLN A 120 13.12 -4.44 12.38
C GLN A 120 13.20 -3.22 11.46
N SER A 121 12.09 -2.79 10.85
CA SER A 121 12.08 -1.56 10.06
C SER A 121 11.72 -0.35 10.93
N GLY A 122 12.32 0.83 10.70
CA GLY A 122 12.06 2.05 11.49
C GLY A 122 10.59 2.47 11.51
N VAL A 123 9.83 2.17 10.45
CA VAL A 123 8.38 2.42 10.38
C VAL A 123 7.62 1.41 11.23
N ALA A 124 8.05 0.14 11.25
CA ALA A 124 7.47 -0.89 12.11
C ALA A 124 7.74 -0.61 13.60
N GLN A 125 8.92 -0.08 13.95
CA GLN A 125 9.24 0.32 15.33
C GLN A 125 8.34 1.48 15.80
N ALA A 126 8.06 2.46 14.93
CA ALA A 126 7.09 3.51 15.24
C ALA A 126 5.68 2.94 15.48
N ALA A 127 5.26 1.96 14.68
CA ALA A 127 3.96 1.32 14.82
C ALA A 127 3.82 0.46 16.08
N ILE A 128 4.89 -0.19 16.54
CA ILE A 128 4.91 -0.93 17.82
C ILE A 128 4.69 0.02 19.00
N ASN A 129 5.25 1.22 18.93
CA ASN A 129 5.07 2.26 19.94
C ASN A 129 3.65 2.85 19.92
N ILE A 130 2.87 2.64 18.84
CA ILE A 130 1.47 3.09 18.67
C ILE A 130 0.46 2.15 19.36
N GLY A 131 0.71 1.68 20.54
CA GLY A 131 -0.31 1.00 21.35
C GLY A 131 -0.32 -0.53 21.29
N GLY A 132 0.79 -1.15 20.88
CA GLY A 132 0.99 -2.60 21.05
C GLY A 132 0.17 -3.48 20.11
N THR A 133 -0.48 -2.93 19.11
CA THR A 133 -1.16 -3.69 18.06
C THR A 133 -0.24 -3.84 16.86
N ALA A 134 -0.02 -5.08 16.42
CA ALA A 134 0.75 -5.36 15.22
C ALA A 134 -0.04 -4.91 13.98
N VAL A 135 0.06 -3.61 13.68
CA VAL A 135 -0.57 -3.02 12.50
C VAL A 135 0.11 -3.47 11.21
N PHE A 136 1.33 -3.99 11.33
CA PHE A 136 2.17 -4.45 10.21
C PHE A 136 2.48 -5.94 10.35
N ALA A 137 1.45 -6.77 10.31
CA ALA A 137 1.65 -8.20 10.20
C ALA A 137 2.01 -8.53 8.75
N LYS A 138 3.01 -9.38 8.56
CA LYS A 138 3.30 -9.99 7.27
C LYS A 138 2.08 -10.79 6.83
N PHE A 139 1.46 -10.39 5.74
CA PHE A 139 0.29 -11.08 5.21
C PHE A 139 0.65 -12.47 4.68
N SER A 140 -0.28 -13.40 4.74
CA SER A 140 -0.08 -14.69 4.12
C SER A 140 -0.08 -14.56 2.59
N ARG A 141 0.53 -15.53 1.89
CA ARG A 141 0.47 -15.56 0.40
C ARG A 141 -0.97 -15.56 -0.12
N THR A 142 -1.88 -16.19 0.60
CA THR A 142 -3.31 -16.22 0.26
C THR A 142 -3.93 -14.83 0.39
N ASP A 143 -3.61 -14.09 1.46
CA ASP A 143 -4.09 -12.71 1.64
C ASP A 143 -3.59 -11.80 0.53
N GLU A 144 -2.31 -11.97 0.12
CA GLU A 144 -1.70 -11.19 -0.96
C GLU A 144 -2.36 -11.47 -2.32
N ILE A 145 -2.58 -12.76 -2.65
CA ILE A 145 -3.28 -13.13 -3.89
C ILE A 145 -4.69 -12.54 -3.90
N GLN A 146 -5.39 -12.62 -2.77
CA GLN A 146 -6.73 -12.04 -2.65
C GLN A 146 -6.73 -10.52 -2.79
N ALA A 147 -5.72 -9.84 -2.25
CA ALA A 147 -5.57 -8.39 -2.37
C ALA A 147 -5.23 -7.97 -3.81
N ASP A 148 -4.39 -8.75 -4.50
CA ASP A 148 -4.08 -8.51 -5.92
C ASP A 148 -5.29 -8.71 -6.82
N GLU A 149 -6.03 -9.81 -6.66
CA GLU A 149 -7.24 -10.10 -7.46
C GLU A 149 -8.32 -9.03 -7.27
N GLY A 150 -8.60 -8.68 -6.02
CA GLY A 150 -9.60 -7.67 -5.71
C GLY A 150 -9.17 -6.28 -6.15
N GLY A 151 -7.92 -5.90 -5.88
CA GLY A 151 -7.33 -4.63 -6.30
C GLY A 151 -7.34 -4.47 -7.82
N PHE A 152 -6.90 -5.49 -8.57
CA PHE A 152 -6.96 -5.54 -10.03
C PHE A 152 -8.38 -5.24 -10.56
N ASN A 153 -9.38 -5.96 -10.03
CA ASN A 153 -10.76 -5.82 -10.46
C ASN A 153 -11.34 -4.44 -10.11
N ASN A 154 -11.06 -3.91 -8.91
CA ASN A 154 -11.58 -2.62 -8.50
C ASN A 154 -10.93 -1.46 -9.25
N VAL A 155 -9.63 -1.53 -9.52
CA VAL A 155 -8.92 -0.55 -10.37
C VAL A 155 -9.54 -0.54 -11.79
N MET A 156 -9.78 -1.72 -12.37
CA MET A 156 -10.40 -1.83 -13.68
C MET A 156 -11.85 -1.29 -13.68
N ARG A 157 -12.65 -1.59 -12.66
CA ARG A 157 -14.01 -1.04 -12.48
C ARG A 157 -14.00 0.48 -12.32
N ALA A 158 -12.95 1.03 -11.71
CA ALA A 158 -12.75 2.48 -11.62
C ALA A 158 -12.35 3.13 -12.97
N GLY A 159 -12.29 2.36 -14.06
CA GLY A 159 -11.88 2.85 -15.37
C GLY A 159 -10.39 3.12 -15.49
N ILE A 160 -9.57 2.54 -14.61
CA ILE A 160 -8.12 2.71 -14.58
C ILE A 160 -7.45 1.42 -15.06
N SER A 161 -6.32 1.53 -15.75
CA SER A 161 -5.61 0.38 -16.30
C SER A 161 -4.96 -0.47 -15.18
N PRO A 162 -5.33 -1.74 -15.01
CA PRO A 162 -4.70 -2.63 -14.04
C PRO A 162 -3.27 -3.03 -14.45
N ARG A 163 -2.82 -2.70 -15.70
CA ARG A 163 -1.41 -2.88 -16.10
C ARG A 163 -0.45 -2.15 -15.18
N GLY A 164 -0.90 -1.05 -14.53
CA GLY A 164 -0.10 -0.32 -13.56
C GLY A 164 0.34 -1.15 -12.37
N MET A 165 -0.50 -2.03 -11.84
CA MET A 165 -0.12 -2.96 -10.77
C MET A 165 1.04 -3.87 -11.21
N TYR A 166 0.93 -4.46 -12.41
CA TYR A 166 1.96 -5.31 -12.98
C TYR A 166 3.29 -4.56 -13.16
N THR A 167 3.27 -3.40 -13.82
CA THR A 167 4.49 -2.65 -14.12
C THR A 167 5.16 -2.11 -12.86
N PHE A 168 4.37 -1.71 -11.86
CA PHE A 168 4.91 -1.25 -10.58
C PHE A 168 5.62 -2.37 -9.83
N PHE A 169 5.01 -3.55 -9.71
CA PHE A 169 5.61 -4.69 -9.01
C PHE A 169 6.86 -5.21 -9.73
N GLN A 170 6.87 -5.22 -11.08
CA GLN A 170 8.08 -5.55 -11.85
C GLN A 170 9.22 -4.57 -11.55
N LYS A 171 8.91 -3.27 -11.48
CA LYS A 171 9.89 -2.22 -11.16
C LYS A 171 10.49 -2.42 -9.77
N LEU A 172 9.63 -2.69 -8.76
CA LEU A 172 10.10 -2.95 -7.40
C LEU A 172 10.99 -4.20 -7.33
N LEU A 173 10.60 -5.28 -8.02
CA LEU A 173 11.39 -6.51 -8.07
C LEU A 173 12.77 -6.28 -8.71
N ALA A 174 12.83 -5.49 -9.78
CA ALA A 174 14.09 -5.13 -10.42
C ALA A 174 14.98 -4.27 -9.49
N GLU A 175 14.39 -3.35 -8.73
CA GLU A 175 15.09 -2.53 -7.73
C GLU A 175 15.66 -3.41 -6.59
N GLU A 176 14.88 -4.34 -6.06
CA GLU A 176 15.32 -5.29 -5.03
C GLU A 176 16.51 -6.14 -5.51
N GLN A 177 16.37 -6.72 -6.71
CA GLN A 177 17.43 -7.57 -7.30
C GLN A 177 18.73 -6.78 -7.51
N SER A 178 18.63 -5.54 -7.98
CA SER A 178 19.79 -4.67 -8.22
C SER A 178 20.48 -4.21 -6.93
N SER A 179 19.73 -4.13 -5.82
CA SER A 179 20.25 -3.72 -4.50
C SER A 179 20.71 -4.89 -3.62
N GLY A 180 20.66 -6.13 -4.13
CA GLY A 180 21.07 -7.31 -3.36
C GLY A 180 20.15 -7.62 -2.17
N GLY A 181 18.87 -7.30 -2.28
CA GLY A 181 17.88 -7.53 -1.22
C GLY A 181 17.81 -6.43 -0.15
N GLY A 182 18.56 -5.34 -0.36
CA GLY A 182 18.50 -4.12 0.46
C GLY A 182 17.76 -2.99 -0.26
N GLY A 183 17.88 -1.78 0.25
CA GLY A 183 17.31 -0.59 -0.37
C GLY A 183 15.87 -0.30 0.04
N SER A 184 15.29 0.74 -0.56
CA SER A 184 14.00 1.28 -0.14
C SER A 184 12.80 0.40 -0.52
N ALA A 185 12.95 -0.52 -1.48
CA ALA A 185 11.92 -1.49 -1.85
C ALA A 185 11.88 -2.72 -0.94
N ALA A 186 12.90 -2.97 -0.12
CA ALA A 186 12.98 -4.14 0.77
C ALA A 186 11.81 -4.21 1.77
N ALA A 187 11.34 -3.06 2.26
CA ALA A 187 10.21 -2.98 3.16
C ALA A 187 8.92 -3.53 2.52
N TRP A 188 8.66 -3.18 1.26
CA TRP A 188 7.53 -3.71 0.51
C TRP A 188 7.51 -5.24 0.48
N PHE A 189 8.65 -5.86 0.17
CA PHE A 189 8.75 -7.32 0.07
C PHE A 189 8.71 -8.03 1.41
N SER A 190 9.15 -7.34 2.47
CA SER A 190 8.99 -7.83 3.84
C SER A 190 7.52 -7.95 4.24
N ASP A 191 6.73 -6.94 3.93
CA ASP A 191 5.34 -6.84 4.35
C ASP A 191 4.39 -7.57 3.37
N HIS A 192 4.76 -7.61 2.06
CA HIS A 192 4.00 -8.21 0.96
C HIS A 192 4.78 -9.33 0.26
N PRO A 193 4.80 -10.56 0.81
CA PRO A 193 5.61 -11.66 0.28
C PRO A 193 5.10 -12.27 -1.02
N GLY A 194 5.95 -13.05 -1.67
CA GLY A 194 5.57 -13.87 -2.84
C GLY A 194 5.57 -13.13 -4.17
N THR A 195 6.34 -12.06 -4.30
CA THR A 195 6.24 -11.09 -5.41
C THR A 195 6.39 -11.68 -6.81
N GLN A 196 7.30 -12.65 -7.05
CA GLN A 196 7.47 -13.24 -8.40
C GLN A 196 6.23 -14.01 -8.84
N ASP A 197 5.68 -14.85 -7.96
CA ASP A 197 4.46 -15.61 -8.25
C ASP A 197 3.28 -14.67 -8.48
N ARG A 198 3.18 -13.62 -7.63
CA ARG A 198 2.12 -12.60 -7.74
C ARG A 198 2.19 -11.82 -9.06
N ILE A 199 3.38 -11.42 -9.51
CA ILE A 199 3.56 -10.78 -10.83
C ILE A 199 3.09 -11.71 -11.95
N ALA A 200 3.41 -13.02 -11.88
CA ALA A 200 2.94 -14.00 -12.86
C ALA A 200 1.41 -14.14 -12.83
N ASP A 201 0.79 -14.11 -11.65
CA ASP A 201 -0.66 -14.17 -11.49
C ASP A 201 -1.35 -12.94 -12.07
N ILE A 202 -0.85 -11.73 -11.78
CA ILE A 202 -1.36 -10.49 -12.36
C ILE A 202 -1.23 -10.52 -13.89
N GLN A 203 -0.10 -11.02 -14.42
CA GLN A 203 0.06 -11.18 -15.86
C GLN A 203 -0.98 -12.15 -16.47
N ARG A 204 -1.29 -13.25 -15.78
CA ARG A 204 -2.35 -14.16 -16.21
C ARG A 204 -3.72 -13.48 -16.22
N MET A 205 -4.03 -12.69 -15.18
CA MET A 205 -5.27 -11.91 -15.17
C MET A 205 -5.34 -10.90 -16.32
N LEU A 206 -4.25 -10.20 -16.60
CA LEU A 206 -4.18 -9.27 -17.74
C LEU A 206 -4.44 -9.96 -19.08
N ASN A 207 -3.92 -11.17 -19.26
CA ASN A 207 -4.10 -11.95 -20.49
C ASN A 207 -5.54 -12.43 -20.70
N GLN A 208 -6.36 -12.47 -19.64
CA GLN A 208 -7.78 -12.82 -19.69
C GLN A 208 -8.68 -11.64 -20.07
N VAL A 209 -8.19 -10.41 -19.95
CA VAL A 209 -8.96 -9.21 -20.31
C VAL A 209 -8.75 -8.88 -21.78
N PRO A 210 -9.82 -8.67 -22.57
CA PRO A 210 -9.69 -8.27 -23.97
C PRO A 210 -8.81 -7.04 -24.16
N ALA A 211 -7.92 -7.06 -25.15
CA ALA A 211 -7.00 -5.95 -25.40
C ALA A 211 -7.73 -4.61 -25.67
N SER A 212 -8.88 -4.65 -26.33
CA SER A 212 -9.73 -3.48 -26.57
C SER A 212 -10.20 -2.84 -25.26
N GLN A 213 -10.59 -3.67 -24.28
CA GLN A 213 -10.99 -3.20 -22.95
C GLN A 213 -9.80 -2.60 -22.19
N LEU A 214 -8.64 -3.30 -22.15
CA LEU A 214 -7.45 -2.77 -21.49
C LEU A 214 -6.98 -1.44 -22.10
N ASN A 215 -7.10 -1.27 -23.40
CA ASN A 215 -6.67 -0.06 -24.11
C ASN A 215 -7.64 1.11 -23.93
N SER A 216 -8.88 0.88 -23.51
CA SER A 216 -9.85 1.93 -23.19
C SER A 216 -9.69 2.51 -21.78
N LEU A 217 -8.89 1.84 -20.91
CA LEU A 217 -8.71 2.25 -19.52
C LEU A 217 -7.66 3.36 -19.38
N GLN A 218 -7.87 4.21 -18.38
CA GLN A 218 -6.99 5.34 -18.11
C GLN A 218 -5.64 4.89 -17.53
N VAL A 219 -4.56 5.41 -18.07
CA VAL A 219 -3.20 5.26 -17.50
C VAL A 219 -2.84 6.49 -16.66
N ASN A 220 -3.28 7.67 -17.10
CA ASN A 220 -3.11 8.94 -16.40
C ASN A 220 -4.42 9.75 -16.44
N ASP A 221 -4.52 10.69 -15.50
CA ASP A 221 -5.52 11.77 -15.52
C ASP A 221 -4.83 13.14 -15.60
N ALA A 222 -5.65 14.20 -15.67
CA ALA A 222 -5.14 15.56 -15.76
C ALA A 222 -4.38 16.03 -14.49
N GLY A 223 -4.66 15.41 -13.33
CA GLY A 223 -4.04 15.75 -12.05
C GLY A 223 -2.66 15.14 -11.84
N TRP A 224 -2.36 14.02 -12.52
CA TRP A 224 -1.13 13.26 -12.30
C TRP A 224 0.14 14.10 -12.48
N ALA A 225 0.26 14.80 -13.62
CA ALA A 225 1.45 15.61 -13.91
C ALA A 225 1.64 16.75 -12.88
N THR A 226 0.55 17.37 -12.45
CA THR A 226 0.56 18.41 -11.42
C THR A 226 1.01 17.85 -10.07
N MET A 227 0.47 16.71 -9.65
CA MET A 227 0.86 16.02 -8.42
C MET A 227 2.35 15.67 -8.45
N LYS A 228 2.85 15.08 -9.55
CA LYS A 228 4.27 14.72 -9.69
C LYS A 228 5.18 15.95 -9.67
N ALA A 229 4.79 17.05 -10.31
CA ALA A 229 5.56 18.30 -10.30
C ALA A 229 5.65 18.91 -8.89
N ARG A 230 4.59 18.79 -8.09
CA ARG A 230 4.61 19.22 -6.68
C ARG A 230 5.47 18.29 -5.82
N LEU A 231 5.35 16.99 -6.02
CA LEU A 231 6.15 15.99 -5.31
C LEU A 231 7.65 16.25 -5.51
N ALA A 232 8.06 16.58 -6.73
CA ALA A 232 9.45 16.89 -7.07
C ALA A 232 9.98 18.18 -6.41
N ARG A 233 9.10 19.06 -5.91
CA ARG A 233 9.47 20.30 -5.20
C ARG A 233 9.62 20.09 -3.69
N LEU A 234 9.17 18.96 -3.16
CA LEU A 234 9.37 18.64 -1.75
C LEU A 234 10.87 18.45 -1.50
N GLY A 235 11.35 19.00 -0.40
CA GLY A 235 12.71 18.69 0.07
C GLY A 235 12.92 17.19 0.30
N PRO A 236 14.15 16.74 0.61
CA PRO A 236 14.42 15.33 0.94
C PRO A 236 13.46 14.84 2.03
N ALA A 237 12.96 13.62 1.88
CA ALA A 237 12.17 13.00 2.93
C ALA A 237 13.01 12.86 4.21
N PRO A 238 12.41 13.03 5.39
CA PRO A 238 13.09 12.76 6.65
C PRO A 238 13.67 11.34 6.62
N ARG A 239 14.95 11.21 6.94
CA ARG A 239 15.55 9.88 7.11
C ARG A 239 14.93 9.19 8.31
N ALA A 240 14.66 7.90 8.19
CA ALA A 240 14.35 7.10 9.38
C ALA A 240 15.48 7.31 10.40
N PRO A 241 15.17 7.42 11.71
CA PRO A 241 16.21 7.47 12.75
C PRO A 241 17.17 6.31 12.53
N ALA A 242 18.47 6.58 12.52
CA ALA A 242 19.49 5.54 12.48
C ALA A 242 19.26 4.62 13.69
N GLN A 243 19.18 3.33 13.43
CA GLN A 243 19.06 2.30 14.47
C GLN A 243 20.38 2.15 15.22
#